data_bc2535ab160ca3c961a66b416c9957f3
#
_entry.id   bc2535ab160ca3c961a66b416c9957f3
#
_cell.length_a   1.000
_cell.length_b   1.000
_cell.length_c   1.000
_cell.angle_alpha   90.00
_cell.angle_beta   90.00
_cell.angle_gamma   90.00
#
_symmetry.space_group_name_H-M   'P 1'
#
loop_
_entity.id
_entity.type
_entity.pdbx_description
1 polymer ?
#
loop_
_entity_poly.entity_id
_entity_poly.type
_entity_poly.pdbx_seq_one_letter_code
_entity_poly.pdbx_strand_id
1 'polypeptide(L)'
;MNHIGRMLKVVSNYMDMNSNNNLAEINMTRSQMGALVYVFVSTRKGKEVNQVDIEREFNLKDPTVTGILNRLEEKEYIKRVPSSKDKRYKKIELTDSGKKIVECGKVKADEMEDKLLSVLEDSEKEELKRLLNKVIESIKREEIC
;
A
#
# COMPACT_ATOMS: atom_id res chain seq x y z
N MET A 1 -5.36 -27.49 13.66
CA MET A 1 -5.85 -26.13 13.29
C MET A 1 -6.71 -26.28 12.04
N ASN A 2 -8.00 -26.40 12.24
CA ASN A 2 -8.90 -26.75 11.13
C ASN A 2 -9.81 -25.60 10.67
N HIS A 3 -9.68 -24.42 11.26
CA HIS A 3 -10.52 -23.28 10.93
C HIS A 3 -9.84 -22.39 9.89
N ILE A 4 -10.44 -22.25 8.71
CA ILE A 4 -9.88 -21.48 7.59
C ILE A 4 -9.58 -20.01 7.99
N GLY A 5 -10.49 -19.38 8.72
CA GLY A 5 -10.27 -18.01 9.20
C GLY A 5 -9.03 -17.88 10.07
N ARG A 6 -8.76 -18.86 10.92
CA ARG A 6 -7.55 -18.89 11.74
C ARG A 6 -6.29 -19.11 10.90
N MET A 7 -6.37 -19.95 9.88
CA MET A 7 -5.26 -20.19 8.95
C MET A 7 -4.91 -18.92 8.17
N LEU A 8 -5.93 -18.23 7.66
CA LEU A 8 -5.75 -16.93 7.00
C LEU A 8 -5.10 -15.91 7.93
N LYS A 9 -5.51 -15.88 9.20
CA LYS A 9 -4.93 -14.98 10.20
C LYS A 9 -3.46 -15.27 10.46
N VAL A 10 -3.06 -16.52 10.54
CA VAL A 10 -1.65 -16.91 10.72
C VAL A 10 -0.81 -16.41 9.54
N VAL A 11 -1.27 -16.64 8.31
CA VAL A 11 -0.58 -16.18 7.10
C VAL A 11 -0.50 -14.66 7.08
N SER A 12 -1.61 -13.97 7.34
CA SER A 12 -1.67 -12.51 7.37
C SER A 12 -0.70 -11.91 8.40
N ASN A 13 -0.67 -12.46 9.61
CA ASN A 13 0.24 -12.00 10.66
C ASN A 13 1.71 -12.17 10.26
N TYR A 14 2.04 -13.28 9.64
CA TYR A 14 3.40 -13.53 9.14
C TYR A 14 3.79 -12.50 8.07
N MET A 15 2.90 -12.23 7.13
CA MET A 15 3.12 -11.24 6.08
C MET A 15 3.30 -9.83 6.67
N ASP A 16 2.47 -9.45 7.63
CA ASP A 16 2.56 -8.14 8.29
C ASP A 16 3.89 -7.97 9.02
N MET A 17 4.32 -8.97 9.76
CA MET A 17 5.60 -8.93 10.48
C MET A 17 6.78 -8.77 9.53
N ASN A 18 6.82 -9.54 8.45
CA ASN A 18 7.89 -9.46 7.46
C ASN A 18 7.85 -8.16 6.67
N SER A 19 6.68 -7.65 6.34
CA SER A 19 6.51 -6.36 5.69
C SER A 19 7.07 -5.24 6.57
N ASN A 20 6.75 -5.23 7.85
CA ASN A 20 7.28 -4.23 8.79
C ASN A 20 8.81 -4.30 8.87
N ASN A 21 9.40 -5.50 8.93
CA ASN A 21 10.86 -5.68 8.97
C ASN A 21 11.51 -5.19 7.67
N ASN A 22 10.95 -5.53 6.52
CA ASN A 22 11.45 -5.08 5.22
C ASN A 22 11.40 -3.55 5.07
N LEU A 23 10.33 -2.93 5.53
CA LEU A 23 10.19 -1.48 5.49
C LEU A 23 11.13 -0.78 6.47
N ALA A 24 11.38 -1.37 7.65
CA ALA A 24 12.33 -0.84 8.61
C ALA A 24 13.75 -0.79 8.01
N GLU A 25 14.16 -1.77 7.20
CA GLU A 25 15.45 -1.80 6.52
C GLU A 25 15.66 -0.59 5.60
N ILE A 26 14.58 -0.08 5.00
CA ILE A 26 14.63 1.11 4.13
C ILE A 26 14.12 2.37 4.84
N ASN A 27 14.06 2.32 6.17
CA ASN A 27 13.64 3.43 7.03
C ASN A 27 12.25 3.99 6.66
N MET A 28 11.30 3.09 6.44
CA MET A 28 9.91 3.42 6.10
C MET A 28 8.94 2.76 7.07
N THR A 29 7.81 3.42 7.30
CA THR A 29 6.67 2.81 8.00
C THR A 29 5.64 2.35 6.98
N ARG A 30 4.71 1.48 7.39
CA ARG A 30 3.60 1.03 6.52
C ARG A 30 2.74 2.19 6.07
N SER A 31 2.46 3.15 6.97
CA SER A 31 1.66 4.33 6.64
C SER A 31 2.36 5.21 5.60
N GLN A 32 3.66 5.41 5.74
CA GLN A 32 4.46 6.18 4.78
C GLN A 32 4.48 5.50 3.41
N MET A 33 4.77 4.21 3.37
CA MET A 33 4.78 3.46 2.11
C MET A 33 3.39 3.41 1.48
N GLY A 34 2.36 3.19 2.28
CA GLY A 34 0.98 3.19 1.82
C GLY A 34 0.59 4.51 1.14
N ALA A 35 0.95 5.64 1.75
CA ALA A 35 0.71 6.96 1.17
C ALA A 35 1.44 7.14 -0.16
N LEU A 36 2.73 6.75 -0.24
CA LEU A 36 3.50 6.83 -1.49
C LEU A 36 2.89 5.97 -2.59
N VAL A 37 2.53 4.75 -2.28
CA VAL A 37 1.91 3.81 -3.26
C VAL A 37 0.58 4.37 -3.76
N TYR A 38 -0.24 4.92 -2.87
CA TYR A 38 -1.51 5.54 -3.24
C TYR A 38 -1.31 6.69 -4.23
N VAL A 39 -0.37 7.59 -3.94
CA VAL A 39 -0.04 8.71 -4.85
C VAL A 39 0.50 8.18 -6.18
N PHE A 40 1.39 7.21 -6.14
CA PHE A 40 1.98 6.61 -7.34
C PHE A 40 0.91 6.01 -8.25
N VAL A 41 0.04 5.17 -7.71
CA VAL A 41 -1.02 4.49 -8.47
C VAL A 41 -2.04 5.50 -9.01
N SER A 42 -2.47 6.45 -8.18
CA SER A 42 -3.44 7.47 -8.58
C SER A 42 -2.90 8.38 -9.69
N THR A 43 -1.65 8.80 -9.57
CA THR A 43 -0.99 9.64 -10.58
C THR A 43 -0.86 8.90 -11.92
N ARG A 44 -0.55 7.61 -11.90
CA ARG A 44 -0.51 6.79 -13.12
C ARG A 44 -1.86 6.67 -13.82
N LYS A 45 -2.94 6.78 -13.07
CA LYS A 45 -4.30 6.81 -13.60
C LYS A 45 -4.76 8.20 -14.03
N GLY A 46 -3.88 9.20 -13.98
CA GLY A 46 -4.18 10.58 -14.34
C GLY A 46 -4.91 11.37 -13.27
N LYS A 47 -4.92 10.91 -12.02
CA LYS A 47 -5.60 11.59 -10.91
C LYS A 47 -4.60 12.38 -10.08
N GLU A 48 -4.94 13.64 -9.76
CA GLU A 48 -4.23 14.40 -8.74
C GLU A 48 -4.60 13.89 -7.34
N VAL A 49 -3.64 13.90 -6.43
CA VAL A 49 -3.85 13.54 -5.02
C VAL A 49 -3.51 14.73 -4.14
N ASN A 50 -4.43 15.09 -3.26
CA ASN A 50 -4.20 16.06 -2.19
C ASN A 50 -4.26 15.37 -0.82
N GLN A 51 -4.01 16.11 0.25
CA GLN A 51 -4.01 15.56 1.61
C GLN A 51 -5.36 14.96 2.00
N VAL A 52 -6.46 15.61 1.62
CA VAL A 52 -7.83 15.15 1.95
C VAL A 52 -8.11 13.79 1.31
N ASP A 53 -7.60 13.55 0.10
CA ASP A 53 -7.74 12.25 -0.58
C ASP A 53 -7.08 11.13 0.25
N ILE A 54 -5.92 11.40 0.83
CA ILE A 54 -5.20 10.43 1.67
C ILE A 54 -5.95 10.20 2.99
N GLU A 55 -6.44 11.26 3.62
CA GLU A 55 -7.26 11.17 4.83
C GLU A 55 -8.47 10.25 4.60
N ARG A 56 -9.14 10.42 3.47
CA ARG A 56 -10.31 9.63 3.09
C ARG A 56 -9.97 8.18 2.78
N GLU A 57 -8.93 7.96 1.99
CA GLU A 57 -8.53 6.62 1.55
C GLU A 57 -8.11 5.73 2.73
N PHE A 58 -7.36 6.30 3.68
CA PHE A 58 -6.83 5.55 4.83
C PHE A 58 -7.67 5.71 6.09
N ASN A 59 -8.77 6.47 6.03
CA ASN A 59 -9.62 6.79 7.18
C ASN A 59 -8.79 7.35 8.35
N LEU A 60 -7.92 8.31 8.04
CA LEU A 60 -7.05 8.98 8.99
C LEU A 60 -7.45 10.45 9.14
N LYS A 61 -7.11 11.03 10.27
CA LYS A 61 -7.36 12.46 10.56
C LYS A 61 -6.22 13.33 10.07
N ASP A 62 -6.53 14.60 9.81
CA ASP A 62 -5.59 15.61 9.32
C ASP A 62 -4.22 15.61 10.03
N PRO A 63 -4.15 15.67 11.40
CA PRO A 63 -2.86 15.69 12.07
C PRO A 63 -1.98 14.48 11.77
N THR A 64 -2.56 13.30 11.66
CA THR A 64 -1.84 12.07 11.35
C THR A 64 -1.29 12.11 9.94
N VAL A 65 -2.11 12.49 8.96
CA VAL A 65 -1.69 12.60 7.56
C VAL A 65 -0.66 13.71 7.38
N THR A 66 -0.84 14.84 8.04
CA THR A 66 0.15 15.93 8.04
C THR A 66 1.51 15.41 8.51
N GLY A 67 1.55 14.63 9.58
CA GLY A 67 2.79 14.03 10.10
C GLY A 67 3.44 13.08 9.09
N ILE A 68 2.65 12.23 8.44
CA ILE A 68 3.13 11.29 7.41
C ILE A 68 3.74 12.08 6.24
N LEU A 69 3.01 13.06 5.72
CA LEU A 69 3.45 13.85 4.57
C LEU A 69 4.69 14.70 4.88
N ASN A 70 4.76 15.29 6.06
CA ASN A 70 5.94 16.05 6.48
C ASN A 70 7.18 15.17 6.50
N ARG A 71 7.08 13.95 7.02
CA ARG A 71 8.20 13.01 7.03
C ARG A 71 8.62 12.57 5.64
N LEU A 72 7.66 12.34 4.74
CA LEU A 72 7.95 11.99 3.35
C LEU A 72 8.61 13.16 2.60
N GLU A 73 8.19 14.38 2.89
CA GLU A 73 8.80 15.58 2.30
C GLU A 73 10.23 15.79 2.82
N GLU A 74 10.46 15.61 4.13
CA GLU A 74 11.79 15.66 4.74
C GLU A 74 12.76 14.64 4.10
N LYS A 75 12.25 13.46 3.76
CA LYS A 75 13.00 12.39 3.07
C LYS A 75 13.17 12.67 1.58
N GLU A 76 12.58 13.73 1.07
CA GLU A 76 12.58 14.11 -0.34
C GLU A 76 11.92 13.08 -1.27
N TYR A 77 10.94 12.33 -0.74
CA TYR A 77 10.17 11.36 -1.52
C TYR A 77 8.94 11.97 -2.17
N ILE A 78 8.45 13.06 -1.63
CA ILE A 78 7.33 13.83 -2.19
C ILE A 78 7.65 15.32 -2.22
N LYS A 79 6.91 16.04 -3.06
CA LYS A 79 6.82 17.49 -3.06
C LYS A 79 5.35 17.88 -3.12
N ARG A 80 5.02 19.03 -2.54
CA ARG A 80 3.69 19.61 -2.59
C ARG A 80 3.74 20.82 -3.51
N VAL A 81 2.91 20.80 -4.55
CA VAL A 81 2.85 21.89 -5.55
C VAL A 81 1.40 22.33 -5.70
N PRO A 82 1.15 23.57 -6.17
CA PRO A 82 -0.23 24.02 -6.40
C PRO A 82 -0.96 23.09 -7.35
N SER A 83 -2.23 22.77 -7.03
CA SER A 83 -3.08 21.98 -7.91
C SER A 83 -3.32 22.71 -9.24
N SER A 84 -3.33 21.96 -10.34
CA SER A 84 -3.68 22.51 -11.66
C SER A 84 -5.17 22.82 -11.79
N LYS A 85 -6.01 22.21 -10.95
CA LYS A 85 -7.47 22.36 -10.97
C LYS A 85 -7.99 23.43 -10.03
N ASP A 86 -7.37 23.56 -8.84
CA ASP A 86 -7.77 24.53 -7.83
C ASP A 86 -6.54 24.92 -7.00
N LYS A 87 -6.07 26.17 -7.18
CA LYS A 87 -4.87 26.68 -6.52
C LYS A 87 -4.99 26.80 -4.99
N ARG A 88 -6.18 26.66 -4.44
CA ARG A 88 -6.39 26.63 -2.98
C ARG A 88 -5.86 25.35 -2.35
N TYR A 89 -5.70 24.29 -3.15
CA TYR A 89 -5.19 23.00 -2.73
C TYR A 89 -3.81 22.75 -3.29
N LYS A 90 -3.02 21.98 -2.57
CA LYS A 90 -1.72 21.50 -3.04
C LYS A 90 -1.86 20.03 -3.42
N LYS A 91 -1.39 19.70 -4.61
CA LYS A 91 -1.28 18.31 -5.03
C LYS A 91 0.05 17.74 -4.53
N ILE A 92 0.04 16.43 -4.28
CA ILE A 92 1.21 15.69 -3.83
C ILE A 92 1.77 14.94 -5.02
N GLU A 93 3.06 15.12 -5.28
CA GLU A 93 3.77 14.43 -6.35
C GLU A 93 4.95 13.65 -5.78
N LEU A 94 5.20 12.45 -6.32
CA LEU A 94 6.42 11.73 -6.01
C LEU A 94 7.61 12.37 -6.75
N THR A 95 8.73 12.46 -6.04
CA THR A 95 10.03 12.74 -6.66
C THR A 95 10.57 11.48 -7.34
N ASP A 96 11.65 11.58 -8.07
CA ASP A 96 12.31 10.40 -8.64
C ASP A 96 12.78 9.44 -7.52
N SER A 97 13.27 9.98 -6.41
CA SER A 97 13.62 9.19 -5.22
C SER A 97 12.39 8.48 -4.63
N GLY A 98 11.25 9.16 -4.59
CA GLY A 98 9.98 8.58 -4.13
C GLY A 98 9.53 7.42 -5.00
N LYS A 99 9.65 7.54 -6.32
CA LYS A 99 9.35 6.45 -7.26
C LYS A 99 10.26 5.25 -7.05
N LYS A 100 11.55 5.50 -6.86
CA LYS A 100 12.53 4.42 -6.60
C LYS A 100 12.25 3.67 -5.31
N ILE A 101 11.87 4.37 -4.24
CA ILE A 101 11.58 3.72 -2.97
C ILE A 101 10.29 2.89 -3.05
N VAL A 102 9.29 3.31 -3.82
CA VAL A 102 8.09 2.52 -4.10
C VAL A 102 8.45 1.24 -4.84
N GLU A 103 9.29 1.33 -5.87
CA GLU A 103 9.76 0.16 -6.62
C GLU A 103 10.57 -0.79 -5.72
N CYS A 104 11.42 -0.26 -4.86
CA CYS A 104 12.17 -1.06 -3.88
C CYS A 104 11.24 -1.81 -2.93
N GLY A 105 10.21 -1.15 -2.43
CA GLY A 105 9.19 -1.76 -1.58
C GLY A 105 8.43 -2.88 -2.30
N LYS A 106 8.11 -2.67 -3.57
CA LYS A 106 7.45 -3.68 -4.40
C LYS A 106 8.32 -4.93 -4.58
N VAL A 107 9.60 -4.75 -4.91
CA VAL A 107 10.54 -5.87 -5.07
C VAL A 107 10.62 -6.69 -3.78
N LYS A 108 10.76 -6.03 -2.64
CA LYS A 108 10.79 -6.71 -1.33
C LYS A 108 9.51 -7.47 -1.02
N ALA A 109 8.35 -6.90 -1.36
CA ALA A 109 7.05 -7.56 -1.18
C ALA A 109 6.92 -8.79 -2.08
N ASP A 110 7.33 -8.69 -3.34
CA ASP A 110 7.31 -9.80 -4.30
C ASP A 110 8.24 -10.94 -3.84
N GLU A 111 9.45 -10.62 -3.37
CA GLU A 111 10.40 -11.60 -2.84
C GLU A 111 9.83 -12.33 -1.61
N MET A 112 9.18 -11.61 -0.71
CA MET A 112 8.53 -12.18 0.46
C MET A 112 7.40 -13.13 0.06
N GLU A 113 6.57 -12.75 -0.89
CA GLU A 113 5.48 -13.58 -1.37
C GLU A 113 6.02 -14.86 -2.04
N ASP A 114 7.01 -14.74 -2.90
CA ASP A 114 7.65 -15.87 -3.56
C ASP A 114 8.22 -16.85 -2.54
N LYS A 115 8.88 -16.34 -1.50
CA LYS A 115 9.43 -17.17 -0.43
C LYS A 115 8.34 -17.87 0.38
N LEU A 116 7.28 -17.14 0.74
CA LEU A 116 6.15 -17.68 1.49
C LEU A 116 5.45 -18.81 0.72
N LEU A 117 5.27 -18.61 -0.59
CA LEU A 117 4.56 -19.56 -1.46
C LEU A 117 5.47 -20.57 -2.14
N SER A 118 6.77 -20.61 -1.82
CA SER A 118 7.74 -21.51 -2.44
C SER A 118 7.43 -22.99 -2.21
N VAL A 119 6.63 -23.30 -1.19
CA VAL A 119 6.18 -24.66 -0.88
C VAL A 119 5.05 -25.17 -1.79
N LEU A 120 4.48 -24.27 -2.60
CA LEU A 120 3.40 -24.58 -3.53
C LEU A 120 3.93 -24.72 -4.96
N GLU A 121 3.31 -25.62 -5.71
CA GLU A 121 3.53 -25.73 -7.15
C GLU A 121 2.80 -24.59 -7.87
N ASP A 122 3.18 -24.30 -9.12
CA ASP A 122 2.57 -23.21 -9.91
C ASP A 122 1.06 -23.38 -10.04
N SER A 123 0.60 -24.61 -10.28
CA SER A 123 -0.82 -24.93 -10.38
C SER A 123 -1.56 -24.67 -9.05
N GLU A 124 -0.91 -24.95 -7.95
CA GLU A 124 -1.46 -24.72 -6.60
C GLU A 124 -1.54 -23.23 -6.28
N LYS A 125 -0.55 -22.45 -6.68
CA LYS A 125 -0.57 -20.96 -6.55
C LYS A 125 -1.74 -20.37 -7.33
N GLU A 126 -1.97 -20.81 -8.56
CA GLU A 126 -3.10 -20.33 -9.37
C GLU A 126 -4.44 -20.73 -8.77
N GLU A 127 -4.56 -21.93 -8.23
CA GLU A 127 -5.77 -22.38 -7.54
C GLU A 127 -6.03 -21.56 -6.27
N LEU A 128 -4.99 -21.25 -5.49
CA LEU A 128 -5.09 -20.41 -4.30
C LEU A 128 -5.59 -19.00 -4.67
N LYS A 129 -5.04 -18.40 -5.73
CA LYS A 129 -5.51 -17.11 -6.23
C LYS A 129 -6.97 -17.15 -6.63
N ARG A 130 -7.38 -18.19 -7.34
CA ARG A 130 -8.77 -18.37 -7.78
C ARG A 130 -9.72 -18.41 -6.59
N LEU A 131 -9.39 -19.20 -5.58
CA LEU A 131 -10.23 -19.36 -4.39
C LEU A 131 -10.30 -18.08 -3.56
N LEU A 132 -9.16 -17.42 -3.34
CA LEU A 132 -9.12 -16.16 -2.61
C LEU A 132 -9.91 -15.07 -3.34
N ASN A 133 -9.82 -14.99 -4.66
CA ASN A 133 -10.59 -14.03 -5.45
C ASN A 133 -12.10 -14.25 -5.31
N LYS A 134 -12.57 -15.50 -5.28
CA LYS A 134 -13.98 -15.81 -5.03
C LYS A 134 -14.46 -15.25 -3.69
N VAL A 135 -13.66 -15.44 -2.66
CA VAL A 135 -13.98 -14.93 -1.31
C VAL A 135 -13.97 -13.41 -1.28
N ILE A 136 -12.95 -12.78 -1.89
CA ILE A 136 -12.83 -11.31 -1.95
C ILE A 136 -14.02 -10.69 -2.68
N GLU A 137 -14.43 -11.28 -3.81
CA GLU A 137 -15.58 -10.76 -4.57
C GLU A 137 -16.89 -10.87 -3.78
N SER A 138 -17.05 -11.88 -2.93
CA SER A 138 -18.23 -11.99 -2.06
C SER A 138 -18.27 -10.87 -1.01
N ILE A 139 -17.13 -10.52 -0.42
CA ILE A 139 -17.01 -9.42 0.55
C ILE A 139 -17.39 -8.08 -0.11
N LYS A 140 -16.85 -7.80 -1.29
CA LYS A 140 -17.14 -6.56 -2.03
C LYS A 140 -18.63 -6.40 -2.35
N ARG A 141 -19.33 -7.51 -2.61
CA ARG A 141 -20.78 -7.47 -2.87
C ARG A 141 -21.57 -7.12 -1.63
N GLU A 142 -21.13 -7.58 -0.45
CA GLU A 142 -21.79 -7.27 0.83
C GLU A 142 -21.62 -5.79 1.20
N GLU A 143 -20.49 -5.18 0.90
CA GLU A 143 -20.22 -3.76 1.16
C GLU A 143 -21.07 -2.82 0.31
N ILE A 144 -21.58 -3.28 -0.83
CA ILE A 144 -22.45 -2.50 -1.75
C ILE A 144 -23.92 -2.58 -1.34
N CYS A 145 -24.28 -3.55 -0.55
CA CYS A 145 -25.62 -3.72 0.00
C CYS A 145 -25.73 -3.10 1.39
#